data_7bcde2cedaeab263bf25c6880fcf78cc
#
_entry.id   7bcde2cedaeab263bf25c6880fcf78cc
#
_cell.length_a   1.000
_cell.length_b   1.000
_cell.length_c   1.000
_cell.angle_alpha   90.00
_cell.angle_beta   90.00
_cell.angle_gamma   90.00
#
_symmetry.space_group_name_H-M   'P 1'
#
loop_
_entity.id
_entity.type
_entity.pdbx_description
1 polymer ?
#
loop_
_entity_poly.entity_id
_entity_poly.type
_entity_poly.pdbx_seq_one_letter_code
_entity_poly.pdbx_strand_id
1 'polypeptide(L)'
;MSNNGLCVRWVEGLMASYPPMKLVSFFLEILPLAGFFLGYEFFGLFAAAIISVGLGALVMGANWLQTKRLARFALFSLLMSGGMTLAALYFNAAIFIKIQPTIFNGLFAIVLLGGLFFRRAMMREFFGTQFHLTAPTWFLLSRRWGLFFLCFAIANELVWRNASDADWVAFKTFIAAPASILFMMAQLPLTLRGRIADTAPDRDQ
;
A
#
# COMPACT_ATOMS: atom_id res chain seq x y z
N MET A 1 44.43 -0.49 -15.02
CA MET A 1 43.95 0.83 -14.52
C MET A 1 42.47 0.72 -14.27
N SER A 2 42.12 1.00 -13.09
CA SER A 2 41.09 0.46 -12.21
C SER A 2 39.66 0.86 -12.58
N ASN A 3 38.82 -0.14 -12.94
CA ASN A 3 37.37 0.00 -13.14
C ASN A 3 36.56 0.08 -11.81
N ASN A 4 37.22 0.00 -10.66
CA ASN A 4 36.53 -0.04 -9.35
C ASN A 4 36.05 1.33 -8.89
N GLY A 5 36.57 2.43 -9.37
CA GLY A 5 36.15 3.78 -8.98
C GLY A 5 34.83 4.24 -9.60
N LEU A 6 34.51 3.73 -10.79
CA LEU A 6 33.25 4.06 -11.48
C LEU A 6 32.03 3.39 -10.79
N CYS A 7 32.18 2.12 -10.41
CA CYS A 7 31.10 1.36 -9.77
C CYS A 7 30.74 1.92 -8.39
N VAL A 8 31.76 2.34 -7.61
CA VAL A 8 31.52 2.96 -6.27
C VAL A 8 30.83 4.31 -6.41
N ARG A 9 31.24 5.15 -7.36
CA ARG A 9 30.58 6.46 -7.62
C ARG A 9 29.15 6.30 -8.13
N TRP A 10 28.84 5.23 -8.88
CA TRP A 10 27.46 4.94 -9.30
C TRP A 10 26.58 4.51 -8.12
N VAL A 11 27.11 3.72 -7.21
CA VAL A 11 26.41 3.28 -5.99
C VAL A 11 26.20 4.47 -5.03
N GLU A 12 27.21 5.31 -4.86
CA GLU A 12 27.10 6.53 -4.03
C GLU A 12 26.13 7.55 -4.63
N GLY A 13 26.12 7.74 -5.94
CA GLY A 13 25.14 8.60 -6.63
C GLY A 13 23.71 8.07 -6.54
N LEU A 14 23.52 6.75 -6.60
CA LEU A 14 22.23 6.10 -6.39
C LEU A 14 21.73 6.28 -4.95
N MET A 15 22.60 6.11 -3.95
CA MET A 15 22.23 6.29 -2.56
C MET A 15 21.97 7.76 -2.18
N ALA A 16 22.65 8.70 -2.81
CA ALA A 16 22.43 10.14 -2.59
C ALA A 16 21.12 10.66 -3.21
N SER A 17 20.57 9.98 -4.23
CA SER A 17 19.30 10.34 -4.87
C SER A 17 18.06 9.83 -4.15
N TYR A 18 18.20 8.90 -3.18
CA TYR A 18 17.11 8.48 -2.34
C TYR A 18 17.20 9.20 -1.00
N PRO A 19 16.18 10.00 -0.60
CA PRO A 19 16.12 10.45 0.78
C PRO A 19 16.18 9.18 1.66
N PRO A 20 16.99 9.17 2.73
CA PRO A 20 17.09 8.00 3.59
C PRO A 20 15.65 7.65 3.98
N MET A 21 15.19 6.45 3.60
CA MET A 21 13.94 5.91 4.13
C MET A 21 14.09 5.98 5.63
N LYS A 22 13.44 6.96 6.24
CA LYS A 22 13.50 7.11 7.68
C LYS A 22 12.89 5.83 8.22
N LEU A 23 13.71 4.96 8.80
CA LEU A 23 13.27 3.72 9.46
C LEU A 23 12.04 4.00 10.34
N VAL A 24 12.02 5.18 10.94
CA VAL A 24 10.88 5.69 11.71
C VAL A 24 9.59 5.73 10.89
N SER A 25 9.62 6.21 9.63
CA SER A 25 8.41 6.24 8.78
C SER A 25 7.89 4.85 8.47
N PHE A 26 8.79 3.90 8.21
CA PHE A 26 8.42 2.50 7.97
C PHE A 26 7.78 1.86 9.23
N PHE A 27 8.36 2.08 10.41
CA PHE A 27 7.77 1.59 11.66
C PHE A 27 6.42 2.23 11.97
N LEU A 28 6.25 3.52 11.67
CA LEU A 28 4.98 4.21 11.84
C LEU A 28 3.88 3.65 10.92
N GLU A 29 4.23 3.22 9.70
CA GLU A 29 3.26 2.60 8.78
C GLU A 29 2.81 1.20 9.22
N ILE A 30 3.68 0.45 9.92
CA ILE A 30 3.34 -0.88 10.46
C ILE A 30 2.55 -0.78 11.77
N LEU A 31 2.66 0.33 12.49
CA LEU A 31 2.08 0.50 13.82
C LEU A 31 0.57 0.19 13.90
N PRO A 32 -0.29 0.62 12.95
CA PRO A 32 -1.71 0.26 12.99
C PRO A 32 -1.97 -1.24 12.84
N LEU A 33 -1.16 -1.95 12.04
CA LEU A 33 -1.27 -3.40 11.87
C LEU A 33 -0.82 -4.14 13.13
N ALA A 34 0.30 -3.74 13.70
CA ALA A 34 0.79 -4.30 14.96
C ALA A 34 -0.21 -4.06 16.11
N GLY A 35 -0.76 -2.84 16.17
CA GLY A 35 -1.80 -2.49 17.14
C GLY A 35 -3.09 -3.28 16.94
N PHE A 36 -3.46 -3.60 15.69
CA PHE A 36 -4.60 -4.46 15.40
C PHE A 36 -4.36 -5.88 15.93
N PHE A 37 -3.20 -6.46 15.65
CA PHE A 37 -2.86 -7.82 16.08
C PHE A 37 -2.81 -7.92 17.61
N LEU A 38 -2.04 -7.05 18.27
CA LEU A 38 -1.96 -7.02 19.74
C LEU A 38 -3.32 -6.71 20.39
N GLY A 39 -4.05 -5.76 19.82
CA GLY A 39 -5.40 -5.44 20.30
C GLY A 39 -6.36 -6.62 20.22
N TYR A 40 -6.22 -7.46 19.17
CA TYR A 40 -7.02 -8.66 19.04
C TYR A 40 -6.69 -9.71 20.11
N GLU A 41 -5.40 -9.96 20.34
CA GLU A 41 -4.94 -10.93 21.33
C GLU A 41 -5.40 -10.61 22.75
N PHE A 42 -5.42 -9.33 23.13
CA PHE A 42 -5.75 -8.92 24.49
C PHE A 42 -7.21 -8.51 24.71
N PHE A 43 -7.88 -7.99 23.70
CA PHE A 43 -9.19 -7.33 23.85
C PHE A 43 -10.23 -7.76 22.81
N GLY A 44 -9.87 -8.63 21.88
CA GLY A 44 -10.77 -9.11 20.83
C GLY A 44 -10.94 -8.16 19.63
N LEU A 45 -11.78 -8.58 18.67
CA LEU A 45 -11.80 -8.01 17.32
C LEU A 45 -12.25 -6.53 17.26
N PHE A 46 -13.26 -6.15 18.06
CA PHE A 46 -13.78 -4.78 18.07
C PHE A 46 -12.75 -3.79 18.64
N ALA A 47 -12.12 -4.16 19.75
CA ALA A 47 -11.06 -3.34 20.34
C ALA A 47 -9.84 -3.23 19.40
N ALA A 48 -9.45 -4.31 18.75
CA ALA A 48 -8.41 -4.32 17.73
C ALA A 48 -8.68 -3.30 16.61
N ALA A 49 -9.92 -3.26 16.11
CA ALA A 49 -10.31 -2.31 15.07
C ALA A 49 -10.21 -0.85 15.57
N ILE A 50 -10.71 -0.56 16.77
CA ILE A 50 -10.61 0.78 17.38
C ILE A 50 -9.14 1.20 17.55
N ILE A 51 -8.31 0.32 18.11
CA ILE A 51 -6.88 0.57 18.33
C ILE A 51 -6.19 0.87 17.00
N SER A 52 -6.43 0.04 15.98
CA SER A 52 -5.83 0.21 14.65
C SER A 52 -6.23 1.54 14.00
N VAL A 53 -7.51 1.91 14.06
CA VAL A 53 -8.01 3.18 13.52
C VAL A 53 -7.42 4.36 14.29
N GLY A 54 -7.37 4.28 15.63
CA GLY A 54 -6.77 5.30 16.47
C GLY A 54 -5.29 5.52 16.17
N LEU A 55 -4.52 4.44 16.07
CA LEU A 55 -3.10 4.51 15.68
C LEU A 55 -2.92 5.07 14.27
N GLY A 56 -3.77 4.67 13.32
CA GLY A 56 -3.76 5.23 11.97
C GLY A 56 -4.03 6.74 11.95
N ALA A 57 -4.99 7.20 12.76
CA ALA A 57 -5.28 8.63 12.93
C ALA A 57 -4.11 9.39 13.54
N LEU A 58 -3.45 8.83 14.55
CA LEU A 58 -2.26 9.42 15.19
C LEU A 58 -1.09 9.53 14.21
N VAL A 59 -0.81 8.46 13.46
CA VAL A 59 0.25 8.46 12.43
C VAL A 59 -0.05 9.49 11.34
N MET A 60 -1.28 9.55 10.86
CA MET A 60 -1.69 10.54 9.87
C MET A 60 -1.58 11.97 10.40
N GLY A 61 -2.00 12.21 11.65
CA GLY A 61 -1.88 13.51 12.32
C GLY A 61 -0.42 13.93 12.48
N ALA A 62 0.46 13.04 12.92
CA ALA A 62 1.89 13.28 13.03
C ALA A 62 2.53 13.62 11.68
N ASN A 63 2.19 12.88 10.63
CA ASN A 63 2.65 13.17 9.27
C ASN A 63 2.15 14.54 8.77
N TRP A 64 0.89 14.89 9.04
CA TRP A 64 0.34 16.20 8.67
C TRP A 64 1.04 17.34 9.41
N LEU A 65 1.32 17.20 10.69
CA LEU A 65 2.04 18.21 11.46
C LEU A 65 3.44 18.47 10.92
N GLN A 66 4.13 17.41 10.43
CA GLN A 66 5.48 17.52 9.89
C GLN A 66 5.51 18.06 8.46
N THR A 67 4.61 17.57 7.59
CA THR A 67 4.65 17.84 6.14
C THR A 67 3.71 18.95 5.72
N LYS A 68 2.71 19.30 6.56
CA LYS A 68 1.57 20.18 6.26
C LYS A 68 0.78 19.74 5.03
N ARG A 69 0.94 18.49 4.60
CA ARG A 69 0.24 17.89 3.46
C ARG A 69 -0.56 16.68 3.92
N LEU A 70 -1.86 16.69 3.66
CA LEU A 70 -2.71 15.52 3.88
C LEU A 70 -2.62 14.60 2.67
N ALA A 71 -2.15 13.38 2.88
CA ALA A 71 -2.21 12.35 1.87
C ALA A 71 -3.69 11.93 1.66
N ARG A 72 -4.27 12.32 0.54
CA ARG A 72 -5.70 12.08 0.23
C ARG A 72 -6.07 10.61 0.35
N PHE A 73 -5.17 9.71 -0.06
CA PHE A 73 -5.37 8.28 0.04
C PHE A 73 -5.40 7.80 1.50
N ALA A 74 -4.49 8.28 2.35
CA ALA A 74 -4.47 7.93 3.76
C ALA A 74 -5.74 8.41 4.48
N LEU A 75 -6.20 9.64 4.16
CA LEU A 75 -7.45 10.16 4.69
C LEU A 75 -8.65 9.30 4.26
N PHE A 76 -8.76 8.95 2.98
CA PHE A 76 -9.81 8.07 2.48
C PHE A 76 -9.79 6.71 3.18
N SER A 77 -8.61 6.10 3.32
CA SER A 77 -8.44 4.82 4.01
C SER A 77 -8.87 4.90 5.48
N LEU A 78 -8.49 5.96 6.17
CA LEU A 78 -8.85 6.17 7.58
C LEU A 78 -10.36 6.38 7.75
N LEU A 79 -10.99 7.19 6.90
CA LEU A 79 -12.44 7.43 6.94
C LEU A 79 -13.22 6.16 6.65
N MET A 80 -12.79 5.36 5.66
CA MET A 80 -13.41 4.08 5.36
C MET A 80 -13.25 3.10 6.52
N SER A 81 -12.03 2.96 7.05
CA SER A 81 -11.75 2.07 8.18
C SER A 81 -12.51 2.48 9.43
N GLY A 82 -12.52 3.77 9.75
CA GLY A 82 -13.28 4.33 10.86
C GLY A 82 -14.78 4.13 10.69
N GLY A 83 -15.32 4.41 9.51
CA GLY A 83 -16.74 4.20 9.19
C GLY A 83 -17.16 2.73 9.33
N MET A 84 -16.35 1.79 8.82
CA MET A 84 -16.61 0.36 8.99
C MET A 84 -16.51 -0.09 10.45
N THR A 85 -15.56 0.46 11.20
CA THR A 85 -15.44 0.18 12.64
C THR A 85 -16.64 0.73 13.42
N LEU A 86 -17.07 1.95 13.13
CA LEU A 86 -18.29 2.53 13.73
C LEU A 86 -19.54 1.71 13.39
N ALA A 87 -19.68 1.29 12.13
CA ALA A 87 -20.79 0.40 11.74
C ALA A 87 -20.72 -0.94 12.48
N ALA A 88 -19.53 -1.53 12.62
CA ALA A 88 -19.34 -2.76 13.39
C ALA A 88 -19.79 -2.61 14.85
N LEU A 89 -19.45 -1.50 15.48
CA LEU A 89 -19.84 -1.20 16.86
C LEU A 89 -21.37 -0.93 16.97
N TYR A 90 -21.92 -0.11 16.07
CA TYR A 90 -23.31 0.26 16.10
C TYR A 90 -24.24 -0.94 15.88
N PHE A 91 -23.93 -1.79 14.92
CA PHE A 91 -24.70 -2.99 14.60
C PHE A 91 -24.26 -4.23 15.41
N ASN A 92 -23.24 -4.11 16.26
CA ASN A 92 -22.61 -5.22 16.98
C ASN A 92 -22.27 -6.40 16.03
N ALA A 93 -21.73 -6.08 14.86
CA ALA A 93 -21.50 -7.05 13.79
C ALA A 93 -20.07 -6.98 13.27
N ALA A 94 -19.27 -7.99 13.59
CA ALA A 94 -17.86 -8.12 13.18
C ALA A 94 -17.66 -8.16 11.65
N ILE A 95 -18.72 -8.45 10.89
CA ILE A 95 -18.68 -8.52 9.44
C ILE A 95 -18.15 -7.23 8.80
N PHE A 96 -18.49 -6.06 9.35
CA PHE A 96 -18.02 -4.78 8.82
C PHE A 96 -16.50 -4.61 8.90
N ILE A 97 -15.85 -5.20 9.91
CA ILE A 97 -14.40 -5.21 10.04
C ILE A 97 -13.78 -6.20 9.03
N LYS A 98 -14.39 -7.38 8.91
CA LYS A 98 -13.86 -8.48 8.08
C LYS A 98 -14.03 -8.25 6.58
N ILE A 99 -15.13 -7.62 6.15
CA ILE A 99 -15.41 -7.36 4.74
C ILE A 99 -14.62 -6.14 4.21
N GLN A 100 -14.12 -5.28 5.08
CA GLN A 100 -13.39 -4.08 4.69
C GLN A 100 -12.24 -4.37 3.71
N PRO A 101 -11.33 -5.34 3.94
CA PRO A 101 -10.27 -5.66 2.97
C PRO A 101 -10.82 -6.14 1.62
N THR A 102 -11.95 -6.86 1.60
CA THR A 102 -12.61 -7.28 0.35
C THR A 102 -13.07 -6.06 -0.45
N ILE A 103 -13.72 -5.08 0.22
CA ILE A 103 -14.21 -3.86 -0.45
C ILE A 103 -13.04 -3.06 -1.02
N PHE A 104 -11.99 -2.83 -0.22
CA PHE A 104 -10.82 -2.07 -0.68
C PHE A 104 -10.12 -2.74 -1.86
N ASN A 105 -9.72 -4.00 -1.69
CA ASN A 105 -9.03 -4.72 -2.74
C ASN A 105 -9.91 -4.90 -3.98
N GLY A 106 -11.20 -5.19 -3.79
CA GLY A 106 -12.17 -5.30 -4.89
C GLY A 106 -12.31 -3.99 -5.67
N LEU A 107 -12.43 -2.84 -4.98
CA LEU A 107 -12.52 -1.54 -5.63
C LEU A 107 -11.25 -1.23 -6.45
N PHE A 108 -10.06 -1.45 -5.88
CA PHE A 108 -8.81 -1.25 -6.61
C PHE A 108 -8.67 -2.21 -7.79
N ALA A 109 -9.06 -3.47 -7.63
CA ALA A 109 -9.07 -4.44 -8.73
C ALA A 109 -9.98 -3.97 -9.87
N ILE A 110 -11.22 -3.55 -9.56
CA ILE A 110 -12.17 -3.05 -10.55
C ILE A 110 -11.63 -1.81 -11.28
N VAL A 111 -11.08 -0.84 -10.54
CA VAL A 111 -10.54 0.39 -11.14
C VAL A 111 -9.34 0.08 -12.03
N LEU A 112 -8.39 -0.74 -11.57
CA LEU A 112 -7.17 -1.02 -12.31
C LEU A 112 -7.43 -1.91 -13.52
N LEU A 113 -8.18 -3.00 -13.36
CA LEU A 113 -8.48 -3.93 -14.45
C LEU A 113 -9.54 -3.35 -15.41
N GLY A 114 -10.56 -2.67 -14.87
CA GLY A 114 -11.55 -1.96 -15.68
C GLY A 114 -10.91 -0.86 -16.52
N GLY A 115 -9.96 -0.09 -15.95
CA GLY A 115 -9.20 0.89 -16.72
C GLY A 115 -8.47 0.28 -17.92
N LEU A 116 -7.90 -0.93 -17.77
CA LEU A 116 -7.25 -1.64 -18.87
C LEU A 116 -8.23 -2.04 -19.99
N PHE A 117 -9.45 -2.41 -19.62
CA PHE A 117 -10.51 -2.69 -20.61
C PHE A 117 -10.79 -1.47 -21.48
N PHE A 118 -10.73 -0.25 -20.90
CA PHE A 118 -10.85 1.01 -21.63
C PHE A 118 -9.51 1.54 -22.18
N ARG A 119 -8.48 0.70 -22.26
CA ARG A 119 -7.12 1.05 -22.71
C ARG A 119 -6.46 2.20 -21.92
N ARG A 120 -6.81 2.33 -20.64
CA ARG A 120 -6.23 3.32 -19.72
C ARG A 120 -5.45 2.62 -18.61
N ALA A 121 -4.20 3.01 -18.45
CA ALA A 121 -3.36 2.50 -17.35
C ALA A 121 -3.62 3.34 -16.09
N MET A 122 -4.58 2.92 -15.25
CA MET A 122 -5.00 3.68 -14.07
C MET A 122 -3.88 3.91 -13.04
N MET A 123 -2.86 3.03 -12.99
CA MET A 123 -1.67 3.28 -12.18
C MET A 123 -0.95 4.58 -12.56
N ARG A 124 -0.98 4.98 -13.83
CA ARG A 124 -0.43 6.25 -14.29
C ARG A 124 -1.22 7.44 -13.74
N GLU A 125 -2.53 7.36 -13.68
CA GLU A 125 -3.38 8.43 -13.13
C GLU A 125 -3.10 8.65 -11.62
N PHE A 126 -2.81 7.57 -10.88
CA PHE A 126 -2.51 7.67 -9.45
C PHE A 126 -1.07 8.09 -9.15
N PHE A 127 -0.10 7.62 -9.93
CA PHE A 127 1.33 7.74 -9.62
C PHE A 127 2.17 8.43 -10.69
N GLY A 128 1.55 8.89 -11.79
CA GLY A 128 2.25 9.51 -12.91
C GLY A 128 2.99 10.80 -12.58
N THR A 129 2.58 11.49 -11.50
CA THR A 129 3.29 12.68 -10.99
C THR A 129 4.54 12.35 -10.20
N GLN A 130 4.66 11.10 -9.71
CA GLN A 130 5.79 10.66 -8.88
C GLN A 130 6.81 9.85 -9.67
N PHE A 131 6.37 9.17 -10.73
CA PHE A 131 7.20 8.29 -11.54
C PHE A 131 6.99 8.58 -13.03
N HIS A 132 8.10 8.78 -13.75
CA HIS A 132 8.10 8.91 -15.22
C HIS A 132 8.44 7.55 -15.82
N LEU A 133 7.43 6.79 -16.23
CA LEU A 133 7.59 5.44 -16.78
C LEU A 133 7.02 5.37 -18.19
N THR A 134 7.53 4.41 -18.99
CA THR A 134 7.00 4.14 -20.33
C THR A 134 5.56 3.65 -20.29
N ALA A 135 4.80 3.92 -21.35
CA ALA A 135 3.40 3.49 -21.44
C ALA A 135 3.22 1.97 -21.26
N PRO A 136 4.01 1.08 -21.89
CA PRO A 136 3.91 -0.36 -21.66
C PRO A 136 4.12 -0.76 -20.19
N THR A 137 5.04 -0.09 -19.48
CA THR A 137 5.30 -0.35 -18.05
C THR A 137 4.08 0.01 -17.20
N TRP A 138 3.41 1.13 -17.47
CA TRP A 138 2.20 1.52 -16.78
C TRP A 138 1.06 0.52 -16.98
N PHE A 139 0.86 0.00 -18.20
CA PHE A 139 -0.13 -1.02 -18.48
C PHE A 139 0.18 -2.33 -17.73
N LEU A 140 1.45 -2.75 -17.73
CA LEU A 140 1.87 -3.96 -17.05
C LEU A 140 1.71 -3.84 -15.52
N LEU A 141 2.08 -2.69 -14.94
CA LEU A 141 1.86 -2.41 -13.51
C LEU A 141 0.38 -2.42 -13.17
N SER A 142 -0.48 -1.74 -13.96
CA SER A 142 -1.92 -1.73 -13.73
C SER A 142 -2.50 -3.14 -13.73
N ARG A 143 -2.07 -4.01 -14.68
CA ARG A 143 -2.51 -5.40 -14.74
C ARG A 143 -2.05 -6.21 -13.53
N ARG A 144 -0.77 -6.13 -13.16
CA ARG A 144 -0.21 -6.91 -12.04
C ARG A 144 -0.84 -6.51 -10.71
N TRP A 145 -0.94 -5.22 -10.43
CA TRP A 145 -1.57 -4.71 -9.22
C TRP A 145 -3.06 -5.02 -9.19
N GLY A 146 -3.76 -4.89 -10.32
CA GLY A 146 -5.18 -5.22 -10.41
C GLY A 146 -5.46 -6.70 -10.13
N LEU A 147 -4.65 -7.62 -10.69
CA LEU A 147 -4.76 -9.05 -10.39
C LEU A 147 -4.40 -9.37 -8.94
N PHE A 148 -3.37 -8.72 -8.40
CA PHE A 148 -2.99 -8.88 -6.99
C PHE A 148 -4.15 -8.49 -6.06
N PHE A 149 -4.74 -7.32 -6.24
CA PHE A 149 -5.88 -6.89 -5.46
C PHE A 149 -7.10 -7.80 -5.63
N LEU A 150 -7.36 -8.30 -6.84
CA LEU A 150 -8.44 -9.25 -7.07
C LEU A 150 -8.21 -10.55 -6.29
N CYS A 151 -7.00 -11.11 -6.35
CA CYS A 151 -6.65 -12.31 -5.59
C CYS A 151 -6.82 -12.08 -4.08
N PHE A 152 -6.41 -10.92 -3.57
CA PHE A 152 -6.56 -10.61 -2.15
C PHE A 152 -8.01 -10.37 -1.72
N ALA A 153 -8.83 -9.77 -2.58
CA ALA A 153 -10.26 -9.64 -2.32
C ALA A 153 -10.93 -11.03 -2.19
N ILE A 154 -10.63 -11.92 -3.13
CA ILE A 154 -11.16 -13.30 -3.12
C ILE A 154 -10.61 -14.07 -1.91
N ALA A 155 -9.31 -13.99 -1.65
CA ALA A 155 -8.70 -14.69 -0.52
C ALA A 155 -9.29 -14.22 0.83
N ASN A 156 -9.45 -12.90 1.02
CA ASN A 156 -10.08 -12.38 2.22
C ASN A 156 -11.53 -12.90 2.38
N GLU A 157 -12.30 -12.89 1.28
CA GLU A 157 -13.69 -13.37 1.29
C GLU A 157 -13.78 -14.85 1.67
N LEU A 158 -12.89 -15.69 1.13
CA LEU A 158 -12.83 -17.11 1.46
C LEU A 158 -12.43 -17.33 2.92
N VAL A 159 -11.41 -16.61 3.41
CA VAL A 159 -10.92 -16.81 4.79
C VAL A 159 -11.97 -16.37 5.81
N TRP A 160 -12.51 -15.15 5.71
CA TRP A 160 -13.43 -14.69 6.75
C TRP A 160 -14.77 -15.45 6.78
N ARG A 161 -15.17 -16.08 5.65
CA ARG A 161 -16.40 -16.89 5.59
C ARG A 161 -16.24 -18.31 6.13
N ASN A 162 -15.02 -18.87 6.06
CA ASN A 162 -14.78 -20.29 6.33
C ASN A 162 -13.85 -20.54 7.52
N ALA A 163 -13.25 -19.50 8.08
CA ALA A 163 -12.28 -19.62 9.17
C ALA A 163 -12.73 -18.85 10.41
N SER A 164 -12.09 -19.14 11.54
CA SER A 164 -12.33 -18.41 12.79
C SER A 164 -11.81 -16.96 12.74
N ASP A 165 -12.20 -16.13 13.70
CA ASP A 165 -11.70 -14.76 13.84
C ASP A 165 -10.19 -14.76 14.04
N ALA A 166 -9.65 -15.70 14.82
CA ALA A 166 -8.23 -15.85 15.05
C ALA A 166 -7.47 -16.18 13.76
N ASP A 167 -7.97 -17.13 12.96
CA ASP A 167 -7.37 -17.50 11.68
C ASP A 167 -7.41 -16.34 10.68
N TRP A 168 -8.51 -15.57 10.66
CA TRP A 168 -8.61 -14.38 9.80
C TRP A 168 -7.60 -13.30 10.20
N VAL A 169 -7.42 -13.05 11.49
CA VAL A 169 -6.41 -12.09 12.00
C VAL A 169 -5.01 -12.58 11.68
N ALA A 170 -4.73 -13.87 11.88
CA ALA A 170 -3.45 -14.49 11.51
C ALA A 170 -3.18 -14.38 10.01
N PHE A 171 -4.18 -14.67 9.15
CA PHE A 171 -4.09 -14.48 7.70
C PHE A 171 -3.73 -13.02 7.34
N LYS A 172 -4.45 -12.04 7.89
CA LYS A 172 -4.21 -10.63 7.64
C LYS A 172 -2.80 -10.21 8.03
N THR A 173 -2.32 -10.66 9.18
CA THR A 173 -1.05 -10.23 9.77
C THR A 173 0.15 -10.97 9.16
N PHE A 174 0.07 -12.30 9.07
CA PHE A 174 1.22 -13.13 8.73
C PHE A 174 1.26 -13.58 7.27
N ILE A 175 0.16 -13.46 6.53
CA ILE A 175 0.11 -13.82 5.11
C ILE A 175 -0.10 -12.59 4.25
N ALA A 176 -1.19 -11.83 4.44
CA ALA A 176 -1.54 -10.73 3.57
C ALA A 176 -0.53 -9.57 3.63
N ALA A 177 -0.10 -9.17 4.82
CA ALA A 177 0.84 -8.07 4.96
C ALA A 177 2.25 -8.41 4.40
N PRO A 178 2.90 -9.53 4.73
CA PRO A 178 4.18 -9.91 4.12
C PRO A 178 4.07 -10.14 2.61
N ALA A 179 3.01 -10.78 2.12
CA ALA A 179 2.81 -10.99 0.70
C ALA A 179 2.67 -9.66 -0.06
N SER A 180 2.04 -8.64 0.53
CA SER A 180 1.94 -7.30 -0.05
C SER A 180 3.32 -6.63 -0.17
N ILE A 181 4.16 -6.75 0.84
CA ILE A 181 5.52 -6.23 0.83
C ILE A 181 6.36 -6.95 -0.24
N LEU A 182 6.31 -8.28 -0.28
CA LEU A 182 7.04 -9.08 -1.27
C LEU A 182 6.58 -8.76 -2.69
N PHE A 183 5.28 -8.63 -2.91
CA PHE A 183 4.74 -8.26 -4.21
C PHE A 183 5.21 -6.86 -4.64
N MET A 184 5.18 -5.89 -3.74
CA MET A 184 5.67 -4.54 -4.00
C MET A 184 7.16 -4.56 -4.38
N MET A 185 7.98 -5.30 -3.65
CA MET A 185 9.41 -5.46 -3.97
C MET A 185 9.62 -6.13 -5.34
N ALA A 186 8.81 -7.12 -5.68
CA ALA A 186 8.87 -7.79 -6.98
C ALA A 186 8.51 -6.87 -8.17
N GLN A 187 7.85 -5.72 -7.93
CA GLN A 187 7.58 -4.72 -8.97
C GLN A 187 8.75 -3.74 -9.18
N LEU A 188 9.72 -3.65 -8.24
CA LEU A 188 10.84 -2.71 -8.34
C LEU A 188 11.67 -2.90 -9.63
N PRO A 189 12.09 -4.13 -10.04
CA PRO A 189 12.87 -4.30 -11.26
C PRO A 189 12.11 -3.82 -12.51
N LEU A 190 10.80 -4.04 -12.58
CA LEU A 190 9.96 -3.57 -13.68
C LEU A 190 9.88 -2.03 -13.70
N THR A 191 9.69 -1.43 -12.53
CA THR A 191 9.61 0.03 -12.38
C THR A 191 10.94 0.69 -12.76
N LEU A 192 12.07 0.13 -12.30
CA LEU A 192 13.40 0.65 -12.61
C LEU A 192 13.74 0.56 -14.10
N ARG A 193 13.42 -0.58 -14.74
CA ARG A 193 13.67 -0.78 -16.19
C ARG A 193 12.77 0.09 -17.06
N GLY A 194 11.56 0.41 -16.57
CA GLY A 194 10.59 1.23 -17.29
C GLY A 194 10.76 2.74 -17.10
N ARG A 195 11.74 3.19 -16.32
CA ARG A 195 11.99 4.63 -16.12
C ARG A 195 12.40 5.30 -17.42
N ILE A 196 11.77 6.44 -17.71
CA ILE A 196 12.23 7.34 -18.76
C ILE A 196 13.33 8.18 -18.10
N ALA A 197 14.56 8.12 -18.64
CA ALA A 197 15.62 9.03 -18.21
C ALA A 197 15.16 10.47 -18.48
N ASP A 198 15.21 11.34 -17.48
CA ASP A 198 15.09 12.77 -17.71
C ASP A 198 16.27 13.15 -18.60
N THR A 199 16.02 13.30 -19.89
CA THR A 199 16.95 13.98 -20.79
C THR A 199 17.08 15.39 -20.25
N ALA A 200 18.22 15.70 -19.64
CA ALA A 200 18.57 17.07 -19.28
C ALA A 200 18.33 17.95 -20.49
N PRO A 201 17.69 19.12 -20.35
CA PRO A 201 17.55 20.03 -21.46
C PRO A 201 18.96 20.34 -21.97
N ASP A 202 19.12 20.13 -23.29
CA ASP A 202 20.30 20.44 -24.08
C ASP A 202 20.80 21.85 -23.71
N ARG A 203 21.94 21.93 -23.03
CA ARG A 203 22.60 23.18 -22.70
C ARG A 203 23.55 23.58 -23.81
N ASP A 204 23.06 23.59 -25.05
CA ASP A 204 23.79 24.13 -26.18
C ASP A 204 22.81 24.85 -27.11
N GLN A 205 22.45 26.06 -26.71
CA GLN A 205 22.11 27.18 -27.64
C GLN A 205 22.40 28.53 -26.95
#